data_a56ab6385137e6472ad8b2a835f2dc12
#
_entry.id   a56ab6385137e6472ad8b2a835f2dc12
#
_cell.length_a   1.000
_cell.length_b   1.000
_cell.length_c   1.000
_cell.angle_alpha   90.00
_cell.angle_beta   90.00
_cell.angle_gamma   90.00
#
_symmetry.space_group_name_H-M   'P 1'
#
loop_
_entity.id
_entity.type
_entity.pdbx_description
1 polymer ?
#
loop_
_entity_poly.entity_id
_entity_poly.type
_entity_poly.pdbx_seq_one_letter_code
_entity_poly.pdbx_strand_id
1 'polypeptide(L)'
;MNSLLLDKGKIRTFDEFKTLVQKENVNFNSNYLRAEFETAKRGSEMAWKWKDYVKNADLFPNLEYRTVGDERVRPEHATLSGVVKPITDGFWRTFYPPNGWRCRCYVVQTAANVTPGRKDDPTVLPEFRGNVALDEEIFTQKGSFFKLLNKDYKAKTNAELMKLNAPYDEAYKNKKGKKVMVNIIADEVNKIKNIESAMVIVDKLDVPVVYVRPHLDSNIVEGRTNPEYFINGAVSDLKVLTEVNGITNAFK
;
A
#
# COMPACT_ATOMS: atom_id res chain seq x y z
N MET A 1 -3.72 1.15 0.44
CA MET A 1 -3.91 1.13 -1.03
C MET A 1 -3.55 -0.20 -1.68
N ASN A 2 -2.39 -0.81 -1.39
CA ASN A 2 -2.01 -2.09 -2.04
C ASN A 2 -3.05 -3.22 -1.85
N SER A 3 -3.68 -3.31 -0.69
CA SER A 3 -4.75 -4.30 -0.40
C SER A 3 -6.01 -4.11 -1.26
N LEU A 4 -6.26 -2.89 -1.73
CA LEU A 4 -7.41 -2.59 -2.60
C LEU A 4 -7.15 -2.91 -4.07
N LEU A 5 -5.88 -3.08 -4.46
CA LEU A 5 -5.50 -3.38 -5.84
C LEU A 5 -5.80 -4.84 -6.22
N LEU A 6 -5.73 -5.75 -5.25
CA LEU A 6 -5.88 -7.18 -5.48
C LEU A 6 -7.24 -7.71 -5.01
N ASP A 7 -7.80 -8.67 -5.75
CA ASP A 7 -8.92 -9.50 -5.36
C ASP A 7 -8.58 -10.97 -5.57
N LYS A 8 -8.47 -11.72 -4.49
CA LYS A 8 -8.13 -13.16 -4.53
C LYS A 8 -6.91 -13.47 -5.44
N GLY A 9 -5.89 -12.62 -5.37
CA GLY A 9 -4.67 -12.74 -6.15
C GLY A 9 -4.75 -12.20 -7.60
N LYS A 10 -5.89 -11.67 -8.03
CA LYS A 10 -6.05 -11.00 -9.33
C LYS A 10 -6.03 -9.49 -9.17
N ILE A 11 -5.41 -8.80 -10.12
CA ILE A 11 -5.42 -7.33 -10.17
C ILE A 11 -6.82 -6.89 -10.61
N ARG A 12 -7.46 -6.01 -9.81
CA ARG A 12 -8.75 -5.41 -10.13
C ARG A 12 -8.66 -4.51 -11.38
N THR A 13 -9.78 -4.29 -12.04
CA THR A 13 -9.90 -3.23 -13.04
C THR A 13 -9.76 -1.86 -12.37
N PHE A 14 -9.45 -0.83 -13.18
CA PHE A 14 -9.35 0.53 -12.63
C PHE A 14 -10.66 1.04 -12.03
N ASP A 15 -11.80 0.70 -12.62
CA ASP A 15 -13.11 1.16 -12.16
C ASP A 15 -13.51 0.50 -10.83
N GLU A 16 -13.22 -0.79 -10.65
CA GLU A 16 -13.39 -1.48 -9.37
C GLU A 16 -12.50 -0.89 -8.29
N PHE A 17 -11.22 -0.68 -8.60
CA PHE A 17 -10.26 -0.05 -7.69
C PHE A 17 -10.69 1.37 -7.31
N LYS A 18 -11.06 2.21 -8.29
CA LYS A 18 -11.56 3.58 -8.07
C LYS A 18 -12.78 3.60 -7.16
N THR A 19 -13.73 2.69 -7.38
CA THR A 19 -14.94 2.59 -6.56
C THR A 19 -14.62 2.26 -5.11
N LEU A 20 -13.65 1.37 -4.87
CA LEU A 20 -13.22 1.03 -3.51
C LEU A 20 -12.51 2.20 -2.83
N VAL A 21 -11.61 2.90 -3.54
CA VAL A 21 -10.92 4.07 -3.02
C VAL A 21 -11.91 5.20 -2.68
N GLN A 22 -12.93 5.40 -3.52
CA GLN A 22 -13.97 6.41 -3.26
C GLN A 22 -14.81 6.09 -2.01
N LYS A 23 -15.04 4.80 -1.71
CA LYS A 23 -15.72 4.36 -0.48
C LYS A 23 -14.93 4.68 0.79
N GLU A 24 -13.61 4.74 0.70
CA GLU A 24 -12.72 5.15 1.80
C GLU A 24 -12.69 6.67 2.02
N ASN A 25 -13.63 7.41 1.40
CA ASN A 25 -13.85 8.85 1.57
C ASN A 25 -12.63 9.74 1.24
N VAL A 26 -11.86 9.36 0.23
CA VAL A 26 -10.68 10.12 -0.19
C VAL A 26 -10.95 10.86 -1.49
N ASN A 27 -10.90 12.19 -1.44
CA ASN A 27 -10.95 13.06 -2.63
C ASN A 27 -9.65 12.94 -3.43
N PHE A 28 -9.56 11.93 -4.29
CA PHE A 28 -8.43 11.80 -5.22
C PHE A 28 -8.72 12.44 -6.57
N ASN A 29 -7.72 13.16 -7.09
CA ASN A 29 -7.72 13.46 -8.52
C ASN A 29 -7.65 12.14 -9.30
N SER A 30 -8.69 11.85 -10.08
CA SER A 30 -8.82 10.58 -10.81
C SER A 30 -7.67 10.32 -11.78
N ASN A 31 -7.03 11.38 -12.32
CA ASN A 31 -5.88 11.24 -13.21
C ASN A 31 -4.62 10.78 -12.46
N TYR A 32 -4.38 11.28 -11.26
CA TYR A 32 -3.27 10.83 -10.42
C TYR A 32 -3.48 9.41 -9.95
N LEU A 33 -4.69 9.09 -9.45
CA LEU A 33 -5.03 7.74 -9.03
C LEU A 33 -4.86 6.73 -10.18
N ARG A 34 -5.24 7.12 -11.40
CA ARG A 34 -5.05 6.29 -12.58
C ARG A 34 -3.56 6.08 -12.90
N ALA A 35 -2.74 7.14 -12.79
CA ALA A 35 -1.30 7.03 -13.02
C ALA A 35 -0.64 6.08 -12.01
N GLU A 36 -1.01 6.17 -10.73
CA GLU A 36 -0.54 5.27 -9.67
C GLU A 36 -0.96 3.82 -9.94
N PHE A 37 -2.23 3.60 -10.27
CA PHE A 37 -2.77 2.28 -10.59
C PHE A 37 -2.04 1.63 -11.79
N GLU A 38 -1.90 2.35 -12.90
CA GLU A 38 -1.24 1.84 -14.11
C GLU A 38 0.24 1.54 -13.85
N THR A 39 0.92 2.38 -13.06
CA THR A 39 2.32 2.18 -12.68
C THR A 39 2.48 0.99 -11.74
N ALA A 40 1.61 0.87 -10.73
CA ALA A 40 1.63 -0.26 -9.80
C ALA A 40 1.35 -1.59 -10.50
N LYS A 41 0.36 -1.61 -11.40
CA LYS A 41 0.05 -2.77 -12.23
C LYS A 41 1.27 -3.20 -13.04
N ARG A 42 1.91 -2.26 -13.74
CA ARG A 42 3.13 -2.55 -14.54
C ARG A 42 4.28 -3.05 -13.67
N GLY A 43 4.51 -2.43 -12.52
CA GLY A 43 5.53 -2.86 -11.56
C GLY A 43 5.31 -4.30 -11.11
N SER A 44 4.08 -4.65 -10.77
CA SER A 44 3.70 -6.02 -10.35
C SER A 44 3.91 -7.04 -11.48
N GLU A 45 3.51 -6.71 -12.72
CA GLU A 45 3.73 -7.56 -13.90
C GLU A 45 5.22 -7.80 -14.15
N MET A 46 6.04 -6.76 -14.04
CA MET A 46 7.48 -6.85 -14.24
C MET A 46 8.17 -7.61 -13.11
N ALA A 47 7.73 -7.44 -11.86
CA ALA A 47 8.24 -8.22 -10.73
C ALA A 47 7.97 -9.72 -10.89
N TRP A 48 6.79 -10.07 -11.37
CA TRP A 48 6.45 -11.48 -11.67
C TRP A 48 7.36 -12.03 -12.78
N LYS A 49 7.54 -11.30 -13.87
CA LYS A 49 8.43 -11.70 -14.99
C LYS A 49 9.87 -11.88 -14.54
N TRP A 50 10.38 -11.01 -13.65
CA TRP A 50 11.73 -11.15 -13.11
C TRP A 50 11.94 -12.51 -12.44
N LYS A 51 10.98 -12.95 -11.61
CA LYS A 51 11.05 -14.26 -10.94
C LYS A 51 11.12 -15.41 -11.96
N ASP A 52 10.41 -15.27 -13.08
CA ASP A 52 10.42 -16.25 -14.15
C ASP A 52 11.74 -16.22 -14.94
N TYR A 53 12.26 -15.03 -15.22
CA TYR A 53 13.55 -14.86 -15.89
C TYR A 53 14.72 -15.44 -15.09
N VAL A 54 14.71 -15.29 -13.76
CA VAL A 54 15.72 -15.89 -12.89
C VAL A 54 15.71 -17.41 -13.00
N LYS A 55 14.54 -18.04 -13.09
CA LYS A 55 14.42 -19.52 -13.24
C LYS A 55 14.99 -20.02 -14.55
N ASN A 56 14.90 -19.21 -15.60
CA ASN A 56 15.32 -19.59 -16.96
C ASN A 56 16.70 -19.00 -17.35
N ALA A 57 17.46 -18.45 -16.38
CA ALA A 57 18.71 -17.73 -16.66
C ALA A 57 19.81 -18.61 -17.27
N ASP A 58 19.81 -19.91 -17.00
CA ASP A 58 20.77 -20.84 -17.61
C ASP A 58 20.60 -20.96 -19.12
N LEU A 59 19.37 -20.87 -19.63
CA LEU A 59 19.06 -20.95 -21.06
C LEU A 59 19.11 -19.58 -21.75
N PHE A 60 18.65 -18.55 -21.04
CA PHE A 60 18.57 -17.17 -21.53
C PHE A 60 19.17 -16.21 -20.51
N PRO A 61 20.53 -16.06 -20.49
CA PRO A 61 21.22 -15.34 -19.43
C PRO A 61 21.05 -13.82 -19.49
N ASN A 62 20.58 -13.29 -20.62
CA ASN A 62 20.50 -11.85 -20.86
C ASN A 62 19.07 -11.37 -20.92
N LEU A 63 18.88 -10.10 -20.59
CA LEU A 63 17.63 -9.38 -20.73
C LEU A 63 17.80 -8.23 -21.70
N GLU A 64 16.79 -7.97 -22.52
CA GLU A 64 16.72 -6.86 -23.45
C GLU A 64 15.64 -5.87 -23.02
N TYR A 65 15.99 -4.60 -22.92
CA TYR A 65 15.04 -3.52 -22.64
C TYR A 65 14.27 -3.17 -23.91
N ARG A 66 12.94 -3.10 -23.83
CA ARG A 66 12.08 -2.74 -24.95
C ARG A 66 11.06 -1.68 -24.58
N THR A 67 10.79 -0.78 -25.53
CA THR A 67 9.68 0.16 -25.48
C THR A 67 8.54 -0.36 -26.33
N VAL A 68 7.34 0.23 -26.18
CA VAL A 68 6.19 -0.08 -27.05
C VAL A 68 6.34 0.53 -28.45
N GLY A 69 7.32 1.43 -28.68
CA GLY A 69 7.67 1.98 -29.98
C GLY A 69 6.72 3.02 -30.55
N ASP A 70 5.76 3.52 -29.76
CA ASP A 70 4.84 4.57 -30.21
C ASP A 70 5.33 5.98 -29.81
N GLU A 71 4.66 7.02 -30.32
CA GLU A 71 4.96 8.44 -30.11
C GLU A 71 4.88 8.91 -28.64
N ARG A 72 4.24 8.11 -27.76
CA ARG A 72 4.13 8.39 -26.33
C ARG A 72 5.29 7.84 -25.51
N VAL A 73 6.26 7.19 -26.15
CA VAL A 73 7.50 6.75 -25.49
C VAL A 73 8.35 7.99 -25.21
N ARG A 74 8.73 8.16 -23.96
CA ARG A 74 9.62 9.27 -23.58
C ARG A 74 10.96 9.15 -24.26
N PRO A 75 11.57 10.26 -24.73
CA PRO A 75 12.87 10.23 -25.42
C PRO A 75 13.97 9.51 -24.61
N GLU A 76 14.01 9.75 -23.31
CA GLU A 76 14.96 9.10 -22.40
C GLU A 76 14.74 7.57 -22.32
N HIS A 77 13.51 7.10 -22.39
CA HIS A 77 13.21 5.66 -22.42
C HIS A 77 13.51 5.05 -23.81
N ALA A 78 13.29 5.79 -24.88
CA ALA A 78 13.58 5.34 -26.22
C ALA A 78 15.06 4.99 -26.39
N THR A 79 15.95 5.71 -25.72
CA THR A 79 17.40 5.45 -25.76
C THR A 79 17.79 4.11 -25.10
N LEU A 80 16.95 3.54 -24.25
CA LEU A 80 17.18 2.24 -23.61
C LEU A 80 16.73 1.06 -24.50
N SER A 81 15.92 1.33 -25.53
CA SER A 81 15.39 0.28 -26.41
C SER A 81 16.51 -0.49 -27.10
N GLY A 82 16.47 -1.81 -27.02
CA GLY A 82 17.50 -2.69 -27.61
C GLY A 82 18.75 -2.88 -26.74
N VAL A 83 18.80 -2.27 -25.54
CA VAL A 83 19.92 -2.54 -24.61
C VAL A 83 19.80 -3.96 -24.07
N VAL A 84 20.84 -4.77 -24.28
CA VAL A 84 20.95 -6.14 -23.79
C VAL A 84 22.01 -6.20 -22.70
N LYS A 85 21.67 -6.72 -21.52
CA LYS A 85 22.59 -6.91 -20.40
C LYS A 85 22.33 -8.26 -19.71
N PRO A 86 23.34 -8.87 -19.10
CA PRO A 86 23.14 -10.04 -18.24
C PRO A 86 22.09 -9.75 -17.17
N ILE A 87 21.31 -10.75 -16.79
CA ILE A 87 20.31 -10.60 -15.71
C ILE A 87 20.95 -10.17 -14.37
N THR A 88 22.24 -10.51 -14.18
CA THR A 88 23.05 -10.16 -13.01
C THR A 88 23.65 -8.77 -13.06
N ASP A 89 23.54 -8.07 -14.20
CA ASP A 89 24.13 -6.74 -14.38
C ASP A 89 23.45 -5.70 -13.48
N GLY A 90 24.25 -4.81 -12.89
CA GLY A 90 23.78 -3.68 -12.07
C GLY A 90 22.86 -2.71 -12.80
N PHE A 91 22.86 -2.71 -14.13
CA PHE A 91 21.93 -1.96 -14.97
C PHE A 91 20.49 -2.17 -14.56
N TRP A 92 20.09 -3.40 -14.25
CA TRP A 92 18.72 -3.75 -13.88
C TRP A 92 18.31 -3.28 -12.49
N ARG A 93 19.26 -2.82 -11.66
CA ARG A 93 18.92 -2.16 -10.38
C ARG A 93 18.48 -0.70 -10.56
N THR A 94 18.70 -0.12 -11.75
CA THR A 94 18.34 1.27 -12.03
C THR A 94 17.28 1.37 -13.13
N PHE A 95 17.37 0.53 -14.15
CA PHE A 95 16.59 0.67 -15.38
C PHE A 95 15.55 -0.42 -15.60
N TYR A 96 15.31 -1.29 -14.63
CA TYR A 96 14.24 -2.28 -14.76
C TYR A 96 12.86 -1.58 -14.68
N PRO A 97 11.98 -1.72 -15.71
CA PRO A 97 10.71 -0.99 -15.75
C PRO A 97 9.78 -1.35 -14.58
N PRO A 98 8.92 -0.38 -14.17
CA PRO A 98 8.63 0.92 -14.78
C PRO A 98 9.62 2.02 -14.38
N ASN A 99 10.07 2.84 -15.34
CA ASN A 99 11.02 3.92 -15.10
C ASN A 99 10.35 5.32 -15.07
N GLY A 100 9.07 5.38 -14.80
CA GLY A 100 8.30 6.62 -14.68
C GLY A 100 6.81 6.35 -14.58
N TRP A 101 6.04 7.39 -14.27
CA TRP A 101 4.58 7.32 -14.24
C TRP A 101 4.01 6.85 -15.59
N ARG A 102 3.09 5.86 -15.57
CA ARG A 102 2.47 5.26 -16.76
C ARG A 102 3.49 4.70 -17.76
N CYS A 103 4.67 4.31 -17.30
CA CYS A 103 5.67 3.68 -18.15
C CYS A 103 5.14 2.35 -18.71
N ARG A 104 5.26 2.18 -20.05
CA ARG A 104 4.81 0.98 -20.76
C ARG A 104 5.97 0.14 -21.29
N CYS A 105 7.21 0.52 -20.93
CA CYS A 105 8.39 -0.26 -21.25
C CYS A 105 8.35 -1.63 -20.58
N TYR A 106 9.08 -2.56 -21.14
CA TYR A 106 9.17 -3.92 -20.65
C TYR A 106 10.54 -4.51 -20.96
N VAL A 107 10.79 -5.68 -20.43
CA VAL A 107 12.01 -6.43 -20.64
C VAL A 107 11.64 -7.80 -21.19
N VAL A 108 12.46 -8.34 -22.08
CA VAL A 108 12.35 -9.70 -22.59
C VAL A 108 13.64 -10.45 -22.32
N GLN A 109 13.55 -11.74 -22.02
CA GLN A 109 14.68 -12.61 -21.84
C GLN A 109 15.23 -13.03 -23.20
N THR A 110 16.56 -13.10 -23.36
CA THR A 110 17.20 -13.37 -24.64
C THR A 110 18.55 -14.05 -24.48
N ALA A 111 18.99 -14.76 -25.54
CA ALA A 111 20.34 -15.24 -25.71
C ALA A 111 21.20 -14.30 -26.58
N ALA A 112 20.69 -13.15 -27.01
CA ALA A 112 21.40 -12.18 -27.83
C ALA A 112 22.66 -11.65 -27.12
N ASN A 113 23.64 -11.23 -27.93
CA ASN A 113 24.90 -10.66 -27.43
C ASN A 113 24.67 -9.40 -26.60
N VAL A 114 25.43 -9.27 -25.52
CA VAL A 114 25.42 -8.10 -24.64
C VAL A 114 25.80 -6.84 -25.41
N THR A 115 25.04 -5.77 -25.29
CA THR A 115 25.40 -4.47 -25.85
C THR A 115 26.55 -3.84 -25.07
N PRO A 116 27.49 -3.13 -25.75
CA PRO A 116 28.56 -2.44 -25.05
C PRO A 116 28.04 -1.40 -24.06
N GLY A 117 28.89 -0.98 -23.14
CA GLY A 117 28.58 0.08 -22.19
C GLY A 117 28.14 1.37 -22.90
N ARG A 118 27.21 2.12 -22.32
CA ARG A 118 26.77 3.42 -22.85
C ARG A 118 27.57 4.51 -22.16
N LYS A 119 27.94 5.54 -22.93
CA LYS A 119 28.58 6.75 -22.38
C LYS A 119 27.57 7.67 -21.69
N ASP A 120 26.32 7.67 -22.20
CA ASP A 120 25.26 8.55 -21.72
C ASP A 120 24.09 7.69 -21.23
N ASP A 121 24.00 7.49 -19.91
CA ASP A 121 22.85 6.83 -19.31
C ASP A 121 21.70 7.83 -19.18
N PRO A 122 20.47 7.46 -19.59
CA PRO A 122 19.34 8.35 -19.49
C PRO A 122 19.00 8.63 -18.02
N THR A 123 18.55 9.84 -17.76
CA THR A 123 18.12 10.22 -16.41
C THR A 123 16.80 9.55 -16.06
N VAL A 124 16.82 8.65 -15.10
CA VAL A 124 15.61 8.13 -14.45
C VAL A 124 15.39 8.87 -13.15
N LEU A 125 14.17 9.34 -12.90
CA LEU A 125 13.83 10.01 -11.66
C LEU A 125 14.13 9.11 -10.45
N PRO A 126 14.65 9.66 -9.34
CA PRO A 126 15.10 8.87 -8.19
C PRO A 126 14.05 7.89 -7.64
N GLU A 127 12.77 8.27 -7.69
CA GLU A 127 11.65 7.45 -7.25
C GLU A 127 11.38 6.22 -8.13
N PHE A 128 11.90 6.22 -9.35
CA PHE A 128 11.76 5.12 -10.30
C PHE A 128 13.07 4.36 -10.55
N ARG A 129 14.12 4.68 -9.79
CA ARG A 129 15.35 3.90 -9.80
C ARG A 129 15.19 2.71 -8.88
N GLY A 130 15.12 1.53 -9.45
CA GLY A 130 14.93 0.32 -8.67
C GLY A 130 14.56 -0.86 -9.56
N ASN A 131 14.41 -2.00 -8.90
CA ASN A 131 13.83 -3.19 -9.49
C ASN A 131 12.77 -3.72 -8.52
N VAL A 132 11.51 -3.55 -8.87
CA VAL A 132 10.38 -3.91 -8.00
C VAL A 132 10.44 -5.34 -7.48
N ALA A 133 11.02 -6.26 -8.26
CA ALA A 133 11.16 -7.65 -7.86
C ALA A 133 12.25 -7.90 -6.79
N LEU A 134 13.25 -7.02 -6.73
CA LEU A 134 14.36 -7.10 -5.79
C LEU A 134 14.12 -6.23 -4.56
N ASP A 135 13.52 -5.07 -4.77
CA ASP A 135 13.33 -4.05 -3.75
C ASP A 135 12.00 -4.19 -3.02
N GLU A 136 11.06 -4.97 -3.61
CA GLU A 136 9.68 -5.18 -3.11
C GLU A 136 8.87 -3.87 -2.94
N GLU A 137 9.36 -2.77 -3.53
CA GLU A 137 8.74 -1.46 -3.51
C GLU A 137 8.41 -0.99 -4.93
N ILE A 138 7.16 -0.52 -5.15
CA ILE A 138 6.73 0.10 -6.41
C ILE A 138 6.94 1.61 -6.33
N PHE A 139 6.59 2.22 -5.20
CA PHE A 139 6.73 3.65 -4.94
C PHE A 139 7.70 3.85 -3.78
N THR A 140 8.89 4.32 -4.11
CA THR A 140 9.95 4.52 -3.12
C THR A 140 9.77 5.83 -2.35
N GLN A 141 10.30 5.90 -1.14
CA GLN A 141 10.32 7.14 -0.33
C GLN A 141 11.15 8.27 -0.96
N LYS A 142 11.86 8.01 -2.05
CA LYS A 142 12.62 9.01 -2.83
C LYS A 142 11.70 9.88 -3.69
N GLY A 143 10.42 9.51 -3.85
CA GLY A 143 9.45 10.24 -4.65
C GLY A 143 9.21 11.67 -4.16
N SER A 144 8.86 12.54 -5.10
CA SER A 144 8.55 13.95 -4.82
C SER A 144 7.42 14.11 -3.81
N PHE A 145 6.43 13.21 -3.82
CA PHE A 145 5.34 13.19 -2.87
C PHE A 145 5.84 13.05 -1.42
N PHE A 146 6.79 12.13 -1.16
CA PHE A 146 7.38 11.98 0.16
C PHE A 146 8.33 13.11 0.55
N LYS A 147 8.92 13.80 -0.43
CA LYS A 147 9.76 14.99 -0.18
C LYS A 147 8.96 16.21 0.24
N LEU A 148 7.71 16.33 -0.24
CA LEU A 148 6.81 17.43 0.10
C LEU A 148 6.30 17.31 1.55
N LEU A 149 6.31 16.12 2.15
CA LEU A 149 6.00 15.96 3.55
C LEU A 149 7.11 16.63 4.39
N ASN A 150 6.72 17.63 5.14
CA ASN A 150 7.61 18.28 6.11
C ASN A 150 8.19 17.20 7.06
N LYS A 151 9.42 17.41 7.53
CA LYS A 151 10.14 16.46 8.38
C LYS A 151 9.37 16.10 9.66
N ASP A 152 8.70 17.10 10.25
CA ASP A 152 7.88 16.91 11.46
C ASP A 152 6.61 16.10 11.17
N TYR A 153 5.99 16.32 10.01
CA TYR A 153 4.84 15.53 9.58
C TYR A 153 5.21 14.05 9.35
N LYS A 154 6.36 13.78 8.72
CA LYS A 154 6.85 12.41 8.54
C LYS A 154 7.12 11.71 9.88
N ALA A 155 7.74 12.41 10.82
CA ALA A 155 8.00 11.86 12.14
C ALA A 155 6.70 11.55 12.89
N LYS A 156 5.72 12.46 12.86
CA LYS A 156 4.39 12.26 13.44
C LYS A 156 3.64 11.10 12.79
N THR A 157 3.65 11.04 11.45
CA THR A 157 2.99 9.94 10.71
C THR A 157 3.59 8.59 11.04
N ASN A 158 4.92 8.48 11.10
CA ASN A 158 5.59 7.24 11.49
C ASN A 158 5.28 6.85 12.93
N ALA A 159 5.25 7.81 13.86
CA ALA A 159 4.85 7.56 15.24
C ALA A 159 3.40 7.03 15.32
N GLU A 160 2.48 7.60 14.54
CA GLU A 160 1.09 7.14 14.48
C GLU A 160 0.95 5.74 13.86
N LEU A 161 1.72 5.44 12.80
CA LEU A 161 1.75 4.11 12.19
C LEU A 161 2.27 3.04 13.16
N MET A 162 3.26 3.38 13.99
CA MET A 162 3.76 2.49 15.04
C MET A 162 2.68 2.21 16.09
N LYS A 163 1.83 3.18 16.43
CA LYS A 163 0.71 2.97 17.35
C LYS A 163 -0.29 1.92 16.85
N LEU A 164 -0.51 1.81 15.54
CA LEU A 164 -1.39 0.78 14.97
C LEU A 164 -0.90 -0.65 15.24
N ASN A 165 0.42 -0.83 15.41
CA ASN A 165 1.06 -2.11 15.70
C ASN A 165 1.34 -2.31 17.20
N ALA A 166 0.91 -1.37 18.05
CA ALA A 166 1.08 -1.52 19.48
C ALA A 166 0.34 -2.76 20.01
N PRO A 167 0.92 -3.48 20.98
CA PRO A 167 0.35 -4.72 21.46
C PRO A 167 -0.98 -4.51 22.20
N TYR A 168 -1.70 -5.60 22.37
CA TYR A 168 -2.95 -5.66 23.10
C TYR A 168 -2.80 -6.51 24.35
N ASP A 169 -3.30 -6.02 25.47
CA ASP A 169 -3.38 -6.76 26.72
C ASP A 169 -4.80 -7.31 26.93
N GLU A 170 -4.91 -8.45 27.61
CA GLU A 170 -6.19 -9.03 28.00
C GLU A 170 -6.75 -8.21 29.18
N ALA A 171 -7.80 -7.40 28.92
CA ALA A 171 -8.47 -6.61 29.95
C ALA A 171 -9.61 -7.36 30.65
N TYR A 172 -10.22 -8.33 29.96
CA TYR A 172 -11.32 -9.11 30.51
C TYR A 172 -11.42 -10.47 29.80
N LYS A 173 -11.83 -11.48 30.58
CA LYS A 173 -12.19 -12.82 30.06
C LYS A 173 -13.37 -13.36 30.86
N ASN A 174 -14.45 -13.73 30.18
CA ASN A 174 -15.60 -14.31 30.81
C ASN A 174 -15.50 -15.84 31.01
N LYS A 175 -16.48 -16.42 31.73
CA LYS A 175 -16.52 -17.87 32.01
C LYS A 175 -16.60 -18.76 30.75
N LYS A 176 -17.03 -18.20 29.60
CA LYS A 176 -17.11 -18.88 28.30
C LYS A 176 -15.84 -18.71 27.47
N GLY A 177 -14.79 -18.09 28.04
CA GLY A 177 -13.54 -17.85 27.36
C GLY A 177 -13.52 -16.67 26.37
N LYS A 178 -14.62 -15.91 26.27
CA LYS A 178 -14.69 -14.69 25.44
C LYS A 178 -13.88 -13.57 26.06
N LYS A 179 -13.26 -12.72 25.24
CA LYS A 179 -12.24 -11.78 25.71
C LYS A 179 -12.49 -10.34 25.26
N VAL A 180 -12.02 -9.40 26.09
CA VAL A 180 -11.77 -8.02 25.70
C VAL A 180 -10.27 -7.81 25.70
N MET A 181 -9.73 -7.41 24.55
CA MET A 181 -8.35 -7.06 24.35
C MET A 181 -8.25 -5.53 24.26
N VAL A 182 -7.38 -4.90 25.03
CA VAL A 182 -7.20 -3.45 25.03
C VAL A 182 -5.82 -3.10 24.49
N ASN A 183 -5.77 -2.19 23.53
CA ASN A 183 -4.49 -1.68 23.06
C ASN A 183 -3.81 -0.86 24.15
N ILE A 184 -2.50 -1.02 24.33
CA ILE A 184 -1.74 -0.32 25.38
C ILE A 184 -1.80 1.21 25.26
N ILE A 185 -2.09 1.73 24.06
CA ILE A 185 -2.29 3.15 23.77
C ILE A 185 -3.74 3.50 23.41
N ALA A 186 -4.72 2.75 23.94
CA ALA A 186 -6.13 3.13 23.86
C ALA A 186 -6.36 4.50 24.54
N ASP A 187 -7.43 5.19 24.13
CA ASP A 187 -7.80 6.49 24.69
C ASP A 187 -7.90 6.44 26.22
N GLU A 188 -6.95 7.06 26.91
CA GLU A 188 -6.87 7.03 28.37
C GLU A 188 -8.09 7.67 29.05
N VAL A 189 -8.70 8.67 28.42
CA VAL A 189 -9.88 9.38 28.97
C VAL A 189 -11.10 8.46 28.97
N ASN A 190 -11.31 7.70 27.90
CA ASN A 190 -12.48 6.83 27.75
C ASN A 190 -12.14 5.33 27.92
N LYS A 191 -10.90 4.98 28.25
CA LYS A 191 -10.41 3.59 28.32
C LYS A 191 -11.31 2.68 29.15
N ILE A 192 -11.62 3.11 30.38
CA ILE A 192 -12.42 2.32 31.31
C ILE A 192 -13.83 2.11 30.73
N LYS A 193 -14.49 3.18 30.31
CA LYS A 193 -15.81 3.14 29.69
C LYS A 193 -15.85 2.24 28.45
N ASN A 194 -14.83 2.31 27.60
CA ASN A 194 -14.73 1.49 26.41
C ASN A 194 -14.53 0.01 26.76
N ILE A 195 -13.74 -0.32 27.79
CA ILE A 195 -13.59 -1.69 28.28
C ILE A 195 -14.93 -2.21 28.84
N GLU A 196 -15.61 -1.45 29.69
CA GLU A 196 -16.91 -1.84 30.26
C GLU A 196 -17.96 -2.10 29.17
N SER A 197 -18.02 -1.23 28.16
CA SER A 197 -18.93 -1.42 27.03
C SER A 197 -18.55 -2.68 26.21
N ALA A 198 -17.26 -2.93 26.00
CA ALA A 198 -16.77 -4.14 25.33
C ALA A 198 -17.09 -5.43 26.13
N MET A 199 -17.04 -5.38 27.47
CA MET A 199 -17.44 -6.49 28.34
C MET A 199 -18.94 -6.84 28.14
N VAL A 200 -19.78 -5.83 28.06
CA VAL A 200 -21.21 -6.04 27.77
C VAL A 200 -21.40 -6.70 26.42
N ILE A 201 -20.63 -6.30 25.40
CA ILE A 201 -20.68 -6.89 24.04
C ILE A 201 -20.29 -8.38 24.09
N VAL A 202 -19.19 -8.74 24.72
CA VAL A 202 -18.74 -10.15 24.77
C VAL A 202 -19.63 -11.02 25.67
N ASP A 203 -20.31 -10.43 26.67
CA ASP A 203 -21.20 -11.16 27.57
C ASP A 203 -22.59 -11.36 26.97
N LYS A 204 -23.13 -10.39 26.27
CA LYS A 204 -24.49 -10.37 25.74
C LYS A 204 -24.62 -10.85 24.31
N LEU A 205 -23.58 -10.60 23.47
CA LEU A 205 -23.58 -10.99 22.07
C LEU A 205 -22.68 -12.21 21.86
N ASP A 206 -22.89 -12.93 20.77
CA ASP A 206 -22.05 -14.08 20.43
C ASP A 206 -20.76 -13.67 19.72
N VAL A 207 -19.95 -12.86 20.42
CA VAL A 207 -18.69 -12.31 19.92
C VAL A 207 -17.55 -12.92 20.74
N PRO A 208 -16.59 -13.65 20.11
CA PRO A 208 -15.50 -14.30 20.83
C PRO A 208 -14.47 -13.31 21.40
N VAL A 209 -14.17 -12.23 20.67
CA VAL A 209 -13.18 -11.22 21.06
C VAL A 209 -13.61 -9.83 20.58
N VAL A 210 -13.52 -8.85 21.49
CA VAL A 210 -13.62 -7.43 21.16
C VAL A 210 -12.27 -6.77 21.42
N TYR A 211 -11.76 -6.04 20.45
CA TYR A 211 -10.54 -5.25 20.59
C TYR A 211 -10.88 -3.77 20.82
N VAL A 212 -10.42 -3.21 21.93
CA VAL A 212 -10.42 -1.75 22.16
C VAL A 212 -9.21 -1.17 21.46
N ARG A 213 -9.44 -0.35 20.46
CA ARG A 213 -8.44 0.11 19.51
C ARG A 213 -7.50 1.19 20.08
N PRO A 214 -6.32 1.39 19.44
CA PRO A 214 -5.45 2.50 19.79
C PRO A 214 -6.11 3.83 19.48
N HIS A 215 -5.90 4.83 20.32
CA HIS A 215 -6.26 6.21 20.03
C HIS A 215 -5.15 6.87 19.20
N LEU A 216 -5.51 7.40 18.06
CA LEU A 216 -4.57 8.00 17.11
C LEU A 216 -4.86 9.51 17.00
N ASP A 217 -3.79 10.32 16.89
CA ASP A 217 -3.94 11.77 16.78
C ASP A 217 -4.68 12.16 15.50
N SER A 218 -5.88 12.77 15.66
CA SER A 218 -6.73 13.20 14.55
C SER A 218 -6.17 14.40 13.77
N ASN A 219 -5.18 15.12 14.34
CA ASN A 219 -4.58 16.28 13.68
C ASN A 219 -3.62 15.91 12.55
N ILE A 220 -3.26 14.62 12.43
CA ILE A 220 -2.35 14.15 11.37
C ILE A 220 -3.08 13.90 10.06
N VAL A 221 -4.34 13.47 10.11
CA VAL A 221 -5.18 13.23 8.93
C VAL A 221 -6.52 13.92 9.13
N GLU A 222 -6.78 14.95 8.32
CA GLU A 222 -8.03 15.70 8.37
C GLU A 222 -9.24 14.78 8.14
N GLY A 223 -10.27 14.95 8.95
CA GLY A 223 -11.50 14.16 8.87
C GLY A 223 -11.38 12.72 9.40
N ARG A 224 -10.26 12.36 10.02
CA ARG A 224 -10.09 11.04 10.65
C ARG A 224 -10.95 10.94 11.91
N THR A 225 -11.63 9.79 12.05
CA THR A 225 -12.32 9.39 13.29
C THR A 225 -11.48 8.34 14.02
N ASN A 226 -11.65 8.24 15.35
CA ASN A 226 -11.03 7.24 16.20
C ASN A 226 -12.11 6.28 16.73
N PRO A 227 -12.65 5.39 15.89
CA PRO A 227 -13.64 4.41 16.36
C PRO A 227 -13.02 3.49 17.40
N GLU A 228 -13.78 3.19 18.47
CA GLU A 228 -13.26 2.57 19.68
C GLU A 228 -12.95 1.08 19.53
N TYR A 229 -13.64 0.37 18.62
CA TYR A 229 -13.59 -1.09 18.59
C TYR A 229 -13.23 -1.69 17.24
N PHE A 230 -12.72 -2.94 17.33
CA PHE A 230 -12.65 -3.86 16.21
C PHE A 230 -13.34 -5.16 16.65
N ILE A 231 -14.44 -5.52 15.96
CA ILE A 231 -15.33 -6.62 16.32
C ILE A 231 -15.59 -7.46 15.08
N ASN A 232 -15.31 -8.76 15.13
CA ASN A 232 -15.55 -9.71 14.02
C ASN A 232 -15.05 -9.24 12.66
N GLY A 233 -13.86 -8.62 12.61
CA GLY A 233 -13.28 -8.12 11.36
C GLY A 233 -13.77 -6.74 10.93
N ALA A 234 -14.69 -6.10 11.68
CA ALA A 234 -15.22 -4.79 11.39
C ALA A 234 -14.79 -3.72 12.40
N VAL A 235 -14.49 -2.53 11.91
CA VAL A 235 -14.27 -1.34 12.73
C VAL A 235 -15.63 -0.84 13.21
N SER A 236 -15.77 -0.57 14.50
CA SER A 236 -17.03 -0.21 15.15
C SER A 236 -16.81 0.97 16.09
N ASP A 237 -17.84 1.80 16.21
CA ASP A 237 -17.85 3.00 17.05
C ASP A 237 -18.93 2.91 18.14
N LEU A 238 -18.65 3.44 19.32
CA LEU A 238 -19.62 3.48 20.42
C LEU A 238 -20.56 4.67 20.23
N LYS A 239 -21.83 4.40 19.99
CA LYS A 239 -22.88 5.43 19.95
C LYS A 239 -23.69 5.39 21.23
N VAL A 240 -23.66 6.46 22.01
CA VAL A 240 -24.50 6.68 23.16
C VAL A 240 -25.73 7.45 22.70
N LEU A 241 -26.89 6.79 22.75
CA LEU A 241 -28.17 7.41 22.38
C LEU A 241 -28.71 8.17 23.57
N THR A 242 -28.75 9.48 23.49
CA THR A 242 -29.26 10.36 24.53
C THR A 242 -30.74 10.72 24.37
N GLU A 243 -31.29 10.49 23.16
CA GLU A 243 -32.67 10.81 22.79
C GLU A 243 -33.29 9.75 21.89
N VAL A 244 -34.64 9.69 21.83
CA VAL A 244 -35.35 8.73 20.96
C VAL A 244 -34.97 8.87 19.48
N ASN A 245 -34.73 10.08 19.02
CA ASN A 245 -34.33 10.35 17.64
C ASN A 245 -32.85 10.00 17.36
N GLY A 246 -32.08 9.66 18.38
CA GLY A 246 -30.64 9.29 18.22
C GLY A 246 -30.43 8.04 17.38
N ILE A 247 -31.40 7.10 17.37
CA ILE A 247 -31.32 5.87 16.56
C ILE A 247 -31.23 6.20 15.09
N THR A 248 -32.08 7.09 14.56
CA THR A 248 -32.13 7.46 13.16
C THR A 248 -30.84 8.15 12.71
N ASN A 249 -30.20 8.92 13.60
CA ASN A 249 -28.95 9.64 13.29
C ASN A 249 -27.70 8.78 13.43
N ALA A 250 -27.74 7.69 14.20
CA ALA A 250 -26.62 6.79 14.38
C ALA A 250 -26.34 5.89 13.14
N PHE A 251 -27.34 5.76 12.25
CA PHE A 251 -27.28 4.90 11.04
C PHE A 251 -27.30 5.69 9.73
N LYS A 252 -27.16 7.01 9.74
CA LYS A 252 -26.92 7.87 8.58
C LYS A 252 -25.43 8.04 8.34
#